data_74bbec01b8021db27d025b2391732bef
#
_entry.id   74bbec01b8021db27d025b2391732bef
#
_cell.length_a   1.000
_cell.length_b   1.000
_cell.length_c   1.000
_cell.angle_alpha   90.00
_cell.angle_beta   90.00
_cell.angle_gamma   90.00
#
_symmetry.space_group_name_H-M   'P 1'
#
loop_
_entity.id
_entity.type
_entity.pdbx_description
1 polymer ?
#
loop_
_entity_poly.entity_id
_entity_poly.type
_entity_poly.pdbx_seq_one_letter_code
_entity_poly.pdbx_strand_id
1 'polypeptide(L)'
;MTQNLKSFKPADNSRLFSNDPGFQELLSFVCDEREADRLTSVLTAWEKKLPAWNDLSNEAARPEKLPRVEKYDRVGNRLEKVVFPPETKTIRREVVEAGIFSNQSEVEKFAKIYLLAQIGEGGVTCPLACTDGLIRVVQALGSDFLKKEYLPKLLSAEYPLSGAQFITEQSGGSDVGAIEGTARENKDGSWAITAEKWYCSAYDEFFCLAARPDGSPEGTRGVAIFFVPRLIDGKPNNLSIRRLKNKLGTQSLPTAEVDFEGSKGWLIGKKEDGFYNLMNYILNVSRIHNAANSLALHRRAFVEALNYAGQRVAFGSCLIDFPLIQQSLLSVLAALTARRGLFFSLLAGIDKQGLLPEEREQRLWQRFLINLMKYRTAFQLTGMVKEAILVFGANGIIEDFSILPRLLRDSLIVETWEGPHNVLCLQILRDVGRFDFFSRFKKEIGRIVQSWPAGTLDESRKIYLNAVKKAEELFTKERPADKVWVQTHARRIVDHLADLLEIGGLVRQGITQKNNRLLILAAHLTHESFRGPLAGFENPVIKNLPQFGLDLVSEKPVKGDLKGF
;
A
#
# COMPACT_ATOMS: atom_id res chain seq x y z
N MET A 1 3.64 41.14 -7.75
CA MET A 1 5.06 40.73 -7.83
C MET A 1 5.14 39.45 -8.62
N THR A 2 5.83 39.45 -9.75
CA THR A 2 6.08 38.22 -10.54
C THR A 2 7.10 37.37 -9.79
N GLN A 3 6.66 36.37 -9.01
CA GLN A 3 7.60 35.38 -8.48
C GLN A 3 8.15 34.56 -9.65
N ASN A 4 9.43 34.76 -9.95
CA ASN A 4 10.14 34.00 -10.96
C ASN A 4 10.36 32.57 -10.43
N LEU A 5 10.35 31.54 -11.29
CA LEU A 5 10.73 30.16 -10.97
C LEU A 5 12.08 30.04 -10.23
N LYS A 6 12.96 31.04 -10.38
CA LYS A 6 14.23 31.13 -9.63
C LYS A 6 14.07 31.17 -8.10
N SER A 7 12.89 31.56 -7.60
CA SER A 7 12.56 31.62 -6.17
C SER A 7 11.73 30.43 -5.69
N PHE A 8 11.41 29.48 -6.57
CA PHE A 8 10.68 28.27 -6.18
C PHE A 8 11.50 27.43 -5.20
N LYS A 9 10.85 27.01 -4.11
CA LYS A 9 11.41 26.11 -3.12
C LYS A 9 10.65 24.80 -3.16
N PRO A 10 11.36 23.65 -3.28
CA PRO A 10 10.75 22.34 -3.15
C PRO A 10 9.94 22.20 -1.86
N ALA A 11 9.02 21.23 -1.82
CA ALA A 11 8.25 20.95 -0.62
C ALA A 11 9.18 20.58 0.56
N ASP A 12 8.84 21.08 1.75
CA ASP A 12 9.61 20.82 2.96
C ASP A 12 9.37 19.40 3.46
N ASN A 13 10.36 18.54 3.23
CA ASN A 13 10.33 17.14 3.64
C ASN A 13 10.73 16.93 5.11
N SER A 14 11.09 17.98 5.84
CA SER A 14 11.46 17.89 7.26
C SER A 14 10.25 17.79 8.19
N ARG A 15 9.04 18.04 7.68
CA ARG A 15 7.82 18.18 8.46
C ARG A 15 6.64 17.40 7.84
N LEU A 16 6.89 16.22 7.31
CA LEU A 16 5.86 15.40 6.62
C LEU A 16 4.75 14.92 7.58
N PHE A 17 5.04 14.74 8.86
CA PHE A 17 4.06 14.46 9.90
C PHE A 17 3.48 15.74 10.49
N SER A 18 4.35 16.66 10.90
CA SER A 18 3.94 17.91 11.57
C SER A 18 3.08 18.81 10.66
N ASN A 19 3.26 18.74 9.34
CA ASN A 19 2.47 19.45 8.35
C ASN A 19 1.34 18.60 7.73
N ASP A 20 0.93 17.51 8.39
CA ASP A 20 -0.24 16.69 8.00
C ASP A 20 -1.29 16.67 9.13
N PRO A 21 -2.04 17.79 9.33
CA PRO A 21 -3.04 17.86 10.38
C PRO A 21 -4.14 16.81 10.21
N GLY A 22 -4.49 16.48 8.96
CA GLY A 22 -5.48 15.44 8.70
C GLY A 22 -5.02 14.04 9.11
N PHE A 23 -3.71 13.77 9.12
CA PHE A 23 -3.18 12.52 9.66
C PHE A 23 -3.14 12.50 11.18
N GLN A 24 -2.78 13.62 11.81
CA GLN A 24 -2.82 13.76 13.26
C GLN A 24 -4.26 13.60 13.81
N GLU A 25 -5.24 14.26 13.19
CA GLU A 25 -6.66 14.09 13.50
C GLU A 25 -7.11 12.62 13.35
N LEU A 26 -6.65 11.93 12.30
CA LEU A 26 -6.99 10.52 12.10
C LEU A 26 -6.40 9.63 13.20
N LEU A 27 -5.15 9.84 13.62
CA LEU A 27 -4.57 9.07 14.73
C LEU A 27 -5.36 9.25 16.02
N SER A 28 -5.81 10.48 16.33
CA SER A 28 -6.68 10.78 17.47
C SER A 28 -8.09 10.15 17.36
N PHE A 29 -8.51 9.75 16.16
CA PHE A 29 -9.78 9.06 15.94
C PHE A 29 -9.67 7.54 16.09
N VAL A 30 -8.56 6.94 15.64
CA VAL A 30 -8.39 5.47 15.63
C VAL A 30 -7.75 4.92 16.90
N CYS A 31 -7.09 5.77 17.70
CA CYS A 31 -6.46 5.46 18.97
C CYS A 31 -7.17 6.18 20.12
N ASP A 32 -6.96 5.73 21.37
CA ASP A 32 -7.29 6.54 22.54
C ASP A 32 -6.33 7.74 22.69
N GLU A 33 -6.69 8.71 23.53
CA GLU A 33 -5.93 9.96 23.70
C GLU A 33 -4.47 9.71 24.11
N ARG A 34 -4.23 8.81 25.06
CA ARG A 34 -2.87 8.48 25.54
C ARG A 34 -2.01 7.90 24.42
N GLU A 35 -2.55 6.99 23.64
CA GLU A 35 -1.83 6.38 22.51
C GLU A 35 -1.63 7.37 21.37
N ALA A 36 -2.59 8.24 21.08
CA ALA A 36 -2.45 9.30 20.08
C ALA A 36 -1.32 10.28 20.43
N ASP A 37 -1.20 10.69 21.70
CA ASP A 37 -0.11 11.57 22.19
C ASP A 37 1.24 10.87 22.11
N ARG A 38 1.30 9.59 22.50
CA ARG A 38 2.50 8.76 22.36
C ARG A 38 2.94 8.66 20.90
N LEU A 39 2.02 8.35 20.02
CA LEU A 39 2.29 8.24 18.57
C LEU A 39 2.75 9.59 17.99
N THR A 40 2.15 10.70 18.41
CA THR A 40 2.57 12.03 17.98
C THR A 40 4.06 12.28 18.34
N SER A 41 4.47 11.92 19.54
CA SER A 41 5.87 12.04 19.97
C SER A 41 6.81 11.13 19.16
N VAL A 42 6.42 9.87 18.96
CA VAL A 42 7.19 8.88 18.19
C VAL A 42 7.34 9.31 16.73
N LEU A 43 6.26 9.75 16.09
CA LEU A 43 6.27 10.13 14.67
C LEU A 43 6.99 11.46 14.44
N THR A 44 6.92 12.41 15.39
CA THR A 44 7.73 13.63 15.37
C THR A 44 9.25 13.32 15.49
N ALA A 45 9.62 12.31 16.27
CA ALA A 45 11.02 11.85 16.33
C ALA A 45 11.44 11.13 15.04
N TRP A 46 10.53 10.33 14.44
CA TRP A 46 10.75 9.62 13.19
C TRP A 46 10.93 10.56 12.00
N GLU A 47 10.07 11.60 11.88
CA GLU A 47 10.13 12.55 10.76
C GLU A 47 11.48 13.28 10.66
N LYS A 48 12.21 13.46 11.76
CA LYS A 48 13.54 14.10 11.76
C LYS A 48 14.58 13.38 10.91
N LYS A 49 14.36 12.08 10.62
CA LYS A 49 15.24 11.26 9.77
C LYS A 49 14.89 11.38 8.29
N LEU A 50 13.65 11.76 7.96
CA LEU A 50 13.12 11.72 6.58
C LEU A 50 13.88 12.64 5.61
N PRO A 51 14.36 13.85 5.98
CA PRO A 51 15.13 14.68 5.05
C PRO A 51 16.40 14.00 4.55
N ALA A 52 17.21 13.45 5.46
CA ALA A 52 18.42 12.73 5.09
C ALA A 52 18.12 11.49 4.23
N TRP A 53 17.08 10.74 4.57
CA TRP A 53 16.65 9.58 3.76
C TRP A 53 16.11 9.99 2.39
N ASN A 54 15.41 11.12 2.29
CA ASN A 54 14.94 11.66 1.02
C ASN A 54 16.12 12.05 0.11
N ASP A 55 17.15 12.68 0.65
CA ASP A 55 18.34 13.05 -0.12
C ASP A 55 19.10 11.80 -0.60
N LEU A 56 19.28 10.80 0.28
CA LEU A 56 19.84 9.50 -0.10
C LEU A 56 19.00 8.79 -1.16
N SER A 57 17.66 8.86 -1.05
CA SER A 57 16.75 8.27 -2.05
C SER A 57 16.89 8.94 -3.43
N ASN A 58 17.01 10.27 -3.47
CA ASN A 58 17.23 11.01 -4.71
C ASN A 58 18.58 10.65 -5.35
N GLU A 59 19.60 10.45 -4.52
CA GLU A 59 20.92 10.03 -5.00
C GLU A 59 20.91 8.59 -5.53
N ALA A 60 20.23 7.65 -4.81
CA ALA A 60 20.10 6.24 -5.22
C ALA A 60 19.31 6.07 -6.54
N ALA A 61 18.43 7.03 -6.87
CA ALA A 61 17.61 6.98 -8.07
C ALA A 61 18.37 7.39 -9.36
N ARG A 62 19.61 7.87 -9.25
CA ARG A 62 20.41 8.26 -10.40
C ARG A 62 20.73 7.04 -11.27
N PRO A 63 20.66 7.15 -12.61
CA PRO A 63 20.86 6.02 -13.52
C PRO A 63 22.18 5.28 -13.33
N GLU A 64 23.27 5.99 -13.01
CA GLU A 64 24.61 5.42 -12.78
C GLU A 64 24.75 4.62 -11.49
N LYS A 65 23.77 4.75 -10.56
CA LYS A 65 23.76 4.06 -9.26
C LYS A 65 22.80 2.87 -9.20
N LEU A 66 22.06 2.60 -10.25
CA LEU A 66 21.08 1.51 -10.25
C LEU A 66 21.72 0.17 -9.92
N PRO A 67 20.97 -0.77 -9.30
CA PRO A 67 21.47 -2.09 -8.92
C PRO A 67 22.08 -2.86 -10.10
N ARG A 68 23.14 -3.59 -9.84
CA ARG A 68 23.81 -4.46 -10.81
C ARG A 68 24.09 -5.85 -10.24
N VAL A 69 24.29 -6.82 -11.12
CA VAL A 69 24.67 -8.20 -10.74
C VAL A 69 26.18 -8.35 -10.77
N GLU A 70 26.73 -8.96 -9.73
CA GLU A 70 28.08 -9.49 -9.67
C GLU A 70 28.02 -11.01 -9.59
N LYS A 71 28.29 -11.71 -10.71
CA LYS A 71 28.23 -13.17 -10.78
C LYS A 71 29.48 -13.85 -10.25
N TYR A 72 30.63 -13.23 -10.41
CA TYR A 72 31.93 -13.74 -10.04
C TYR A 72 32.76 -12.67 -9.34
N ASP A 73 33.63 -13.10 -8.43
CA ASP A 73 34.69 -12.25 -7.90
C ASP A 73 35.86 -12.12 -8.90
N ARG A 74 36.89 -11.36 -8.51
CA ARG A 74 38.09 -11.11 -9.35
C ARG A 74 38.92 -12.36 -9.66
N VAL A 75 38.72 -13.46 -8.95
CA VAL A 75 39.45 -14.72 -9.13
C VAL A 75 38.57 -15.85 -9.64
N GLY A 76 37.32 -15.56 -10.02
CA GLY A 76 36.40 -16.49 -10.67
C GLY A 76 35.51 -17.30 -9.72
N ASN A 77 35.47 -17.01 -8.42
CA ASN A 77 34.50 -17.64 -7.53
C ASN A 77 33.10 -17.08 -7.79
N ARG A 78 32.08 -17.97 -7.82
CA ARG A 78 30.68 -17.55 -7.99
C ARG A 78 30.20 -16.77 -6.76
N LEU A 79 29.56 -15.62 -7.00
CA LEU A 79 28.96 -14.74 -5.99
C LEU A 79 27.43 -14.75 -6.06
N GLU A 80 26.88 -14.72 -7.27
CA GLU A 80 25.43 -14.58 -7.54
C GLU A 80 24.82 -13.52 -6.63
N LYS A 81 25.38 -12.31 -6.69
CA LYS A 81 25.11 -11.20 -5.78
C LYS A 81 24.54 -10.01 -6.52
N VAL A 82 23.56 -9.37 -5.92
CA VAL A 82 23.10 -8.03 -6.34
C VAL A 82 23.82 -6.96 -5.52
N VAL A 83 24.41 -6.00 -6.20
CA VAL A 83 25.01 -4.82 -5.59
C VAL A 83 23.99 -3.69 -5.64
N PHE A 84 23.59 -3.23 -4.48
CA PHE A 84 22.69 -2.10 -4.30
C PHE A 84 23.44 -0.78 -4.21
N PRO A 85 22.78 0.37 -4.52
CA PRO A 85 23.31 1.67 -4.16
C PRO A 85 23.68 1.72 -2.67
N PRO A 86 24.84 2.26 -2.29
CA PRO A 86 25.21 2.42 -0.88
C PRO A 86 24.17 3.22 -0.09
N GLU A 87 23.56 4.21 -0.72
CA GLU A 87 22.51 5.06 -0.19
C GLU A 87 21.29 4.24 0.24
N THR A 88 20.80 3.34 -0.62
CA THR A 88 19.69 2.43 -0.32
C THR A 88 20.03 1.52 0.86
N LYS A 89 21.26 0.98 0.92
CA LYS A 89 21.72 0.17 2.07
C LYS A 89 21.78 0.96 3.36
N THR A 90 22.20 2.22 3.30
CA THR A 90 22.22 3.13 4.46
C THR A 90 20.82 3.35 5.00
N ILE A 91 19.86 3.70 4.14
CA ILE A 91 18.45 3.88 4.55
C ILE A 91 17.91 2.60 5.18
N ARG A 92 18.11 1.44 4.54
CA ARG A 92 17.64 0.13 5.06
C ARG A 92 18.17 -0.14 6.48
N ARG A 93 19.47 0.07 6.70
CA ARG A 93 20.11 -0.14 8.01
C ARG A 93 19.52 0.81 9.05
N GLU A 94 19.48 2.09 8.76
CA GLU A 94 18.98 3.10 9.70
C GLU A 94 17.49 2.93 10.03
N VAL A 95 16.67 2.42 9.09
CA VAL A 95 15.26 2.08 9.32
C VAL A 95 15.14 0.92 10.31
N VAL A 96 15.99 -0.11 10.20
CA VAL A 96 16.02 -1.24 11.15
C VAL A 96 16.53 -0.78 12.52
N GLU A 97 17.63 0.00 12.58
CA GLU A 97 18.19 0.56 13.81
C GLU A 97 17.19 1.50 14.53
N ALA A 98 16.34 2.19 13.77
CA ALA A 98 15.26 3.01 14.30
C ALA A 98 14.04 2.20 14.80
N GLY A 99 14.12 0.87 14.80
CA GLY A 99 13.15 -0.01 15.43
C GLY A 99 11.88 -0.28 14.62
N ILE A 100 11.96 -0.33 13.28
CA ILE A 100 10.79 -0.65 12.45
C ILE A 100 10.20 -2.04 12.73
N PHE A 101 11.02 -2.98 13.22
CA PHE A 101 10.59 -4.32 13.63
C PHE A 101 10.52 -4.49 15.16
N SER A 102 10.60 -3.41 15.94
CA SER A 102 10.38 -3.47 17.39
C SER A 102 8.94 -3.89 17.71
N ASN A 103 8.72 -4.37 18.93
CA ASN A 103 7.37 -4.73 19.37
C ASN A 103 6.51 -3.46 19.52
N GLN A 104 5.66 -3.20 18.55
CA GLN A 104 4.83 -2.02 18.43
C GLN A 104 3.48 -2.38 17.81
N SER A 105 2.47 -1.49 17.91
CA SER A 105 1.19 -1.66 17.25
C SER A 105 1.30 -1.59 15.72
N GLU A 106 0.34 -2.19 15.01
CA GLU A 106 0.26 -2.07 13.55
C GLU A 106 0.02 -0.61 13.13
N VAL A 107 -0.79 0.13 13.89
CA VAL A 107 -1.00 1.57 13.66
C VAL A 107 0.34 2.32 13.72
N GLU A 108 1.17 2.09 14.74
CA GLU A 108 2.49 2.73 14.84
C GLU A 108 3.41 2.32 13.69
N LYS A 109 3.55 1.01 13.44
CA LYS A 109 4.39 0.48 12.38
C LYS A 109 4.03 1.10 11.03
N PHE A 110 2.75 1.06 10.67
CA PHE A 110 2.30 1.56 9.37
C PHE A 110 2.22 3.09 9.30
N ALA A 111 2.12 3.81 10.41
CA ALA A 111 2.33 5.25 10.45
C ALA A 111 3.79 5.63 10.10
N LYS A 112 4.77 4.93 10.68
CA LYS A 112 6.19 5.07 10.31
C LYS A 112 6.44 4.74 8.83
N ILE A 113 5.84 3.64 8.32
CA ILE A 113 5.94 3.22 6.92
C ILE A 113 5.30 4.24 5.99
N TYR A 114 4.12 4.77 6.33
CA TYR A 114 3.45 5.82 5.57
C TYR A 114 4.30 7.09 5.42
N LEU A 115 4.99 7.50 6.49
CA LEU A 115 5.92 8.63 6.41
C LEU A 115 7.18 8.28 5.61
N LEU A 116 7.79 7.12 5.87
CA LEU A 116 8.98 6.64 5.14
C LEU A 116 8.74 6.53 3.64
N ALA A 117 7.62 5.93 3.24
CA ALA A 117 7.34 5.69 1.82
C ALA A 117 7.14 6.97 1.00
N GLN A 118 6.90 8.13 1.63
CA GLN A 118 6.83 9.43 0.96
C GLN A 118 8.16 9.86 0.33
N ILE A 119 9.30 9.25 0.72
CA ILE A 119 10.59 9.51 0.05
C ILE A 119 10.68 8.88 -1.35
N GLY A 120 9.75 7.98 -1.71
CA GLY A 120 9.70 7.35 -3.04
C GLY A 120 10.86 6.40 -3.31
N GLU A 121 11.33 5.60 -2.31
CA GLU A 121 12.45 4.66 -2.48
C GLU A 121 11.95 3.22 -2.49
N GLY A 122 11.67 2.70 -3.69
CA GLY A 122 11.21 1.33 -3.89
C GLY A 122 12.19 0.27 -3.43
N GLY A 123 13.50 0.57 -3.46
CA GLY A 123 14.57 -0.29 -2.94
C GLY A 123 14.59 -0.43 -1.42
N VAL A 124 13.78 0.36 -0.70
CA VAL A 124 13.57 0.27 0.76
C VAL A 124 12.19 -0.31 1.06
N THR A 125 11.13 0.26 0.48
CA THR A 125 9.75 -0.08 0.85
C THR A 125 9.33 -1.50 0.45
N CYS A 126 9.77 -2.00 -0.70
CA CYS A 126 9.47 -3.38 -1.11
C CYS A 126 10.22 -4.42 -0.25
N PRO A 127 11.55 -4.32 -0.03
CA PRO A 127 12.24 -5.24 0.89
C PRO A 127 11.71 -5.19 2.32
N LEU A 128 11.26 -4.02 2.79
CA LEU A 128 10.60 -3.90 4.09
C LEU A 128 9.33 -4.76 4.17
N ALA A 129 8.48 -4.69 3.14
CA ALA A 129 7.27 -5.50 3.05
C ALA A 129 7.58 -7.00 3.02
N CYS A 130 8.55 -7.41 2.19
CA CYS A 130 8.96 -8.80 2.06
C CYS A 130 9.58 -9.34 3.35
N THR A 131 10.43 -8.55 4.01
CA THR A 131 11.08 -8.93 5.27
C THR A 131 10.06 -9.04 6.39
N ASP A 132 9.10 -8.10 6.51
CA ASP A 132 8.03 -8.17 7.52
C ASP A 132 7.18 -9.44 7.36
N GLY A 133 6.80 -9.80 6.13
CA GLY A 133 6.09 -11.05 5.85
C GLY A 133 6.90 -12.29 6.24
N LEU A 134 8.19 -12.30 5.90
CA LEU A 134 9.08 -13.43 6.22
C LEU A 134 9.31 -13.56 7.73
N ILE A 135 9.51 -12.45 8.46
CA ILE A 135 9.60 -12.42 9.92
C ILE A 135 8.32 -13.04 10.53
N ARG A 136 7.15 -12.56 10.14
CA ARG A 136 5.86 -13.00 10.69
C ARG A 136 5.62 -14.50 10.47
N VAL A 137 5.89 -14.99 9.26
CA VAL A 137 5.65 -16.41 8.96
C VAL A 137 6.67 -17.32 9.67
N VAL A 138 7.93 -16.90 9.81
CA VAL A 138 8.94 -17.65 10.57
C VAL A 138 8.64 -17.64 12.07
N GLN A 139 8.22 -16.50 12.63
CA GLN A 139 7.78 -16.40 14.03
C GLN A 139 6.62 -17.34 14.33
N ALA A 140 5.60 -17.33 13.46
CA ALA A 140 4.39 -18.11 13.67
C ALA A 140 4.59 -19.61 13.41
N LEU A 141 5.25 -19.98 12.34
CA LEU A 141 5.23 -21.34 11.77
C LEU A 141 6.61 -21.95 11.52
N GLY A 142 7.69 -21.19 11.68
CA GLY A 142 9.05 -21.67 11.49
C GLY A 142 9.40 -22.75 12.52
N SER A 143 10.23 -23.74 12.10
CA SER A 143 10.83 -24.70 13.02
C SER A 143 11.73 -23.99 14.04
N ASP A 144 12.07 -24.68 15.14
CA ASP A 144 13.00 -24.17 16.16
C ASP A 144 14.35 -23.78 15.53
N PHE A 145 14.81 -24.54 14.54
CA PHE A 145 16.00 -24.21 13.77
C PHE A 145 15.87 -22.87 13.06
N LEU A 146 14.78 -22.63 12.30
CA LEU A 146 14.56 -21.38 11.60
C LEU A 146 14.45 -20.19 12.56
N LYS A 147 13.74 -20.37 13.67
CA LYS A 147 13.58 -19.35 14.71
C LYS A 147 14.89 -19.00 15.39
N LYS A 148 15.74 -20.00 15.67
CA LYS A 148 17.02 -19.80 16.35
C LYS A 148 18.09 -19.23 15.41
N GLU A 149 18.19 -19.74 14.19
CA GLU A 149 19.29 -19.43 13.27
C GLU A 149 19.03 -18.18 12.41
N TYR A 150 17.80 -17.99 11.93
CA TYR A 150 17.51 -16.98 10.91
C TYR A 150 16.64 -15.82 11.39
N LEU A 151 15.76 -16.01 12.36
CA LEU A 151 14.94 -14.92 12.85
C LEU A 151 15.74 -13.75 13.44
N PRO A 152 16.80 -13.97 14.25
CA PRO A 152 17.66 -12.87 14.70
C PRO A 152 18.33 -12.12 13.54
N LYS A 153 18.73 -12.82 12.47
CA LYS A 153 19.32 -12.21 11.28
C LYS A 153 18.32 -11.33 10.54
N LEU A 154 17.08 -11.80 10.35
CA LEU A 154 16.00 -11.02 9.72
C LEU A 154 15.66 -9.74 10.48
N LEU A 155 15.84 -9.72 11.80
CA LEU A 155 15.61 -8.56 12.67
C LEU A 155 16.84 -7.65 12.80
N SER A 156 17.99 -8.06 12.29
CA SER A 156 19.28 -7.38 12.50
C SER A 156 19.54 -6.29 11.48
N ALA A 157 20.18 -5.22 11.93
CA ALA A 157 20.75 -4.18 11.06
C ALA A 157 22.01 -4.65 10.28
N GLU A 158 22.54 -5.84 10.57
CA GLU A 158 23.60 -6.49 9.79
C GLU A 158 23.05 -7.01 8.45
N TYR A 159 21.78 -7.49 8.46
CA TYR A 159 21.05 -7.96 7.28
C TYR A 159 19.81 -7.09 7.02
N PRO A 160 19.98 -5.78 6.76
CA PRO A 160 18.90 -4.83 6.84
C PRO A 160 17.91 -5.03 5.68
N LEU A 161 16.65 -5.37 6.00
CA LEU A 161 15.58 -5.61 5.05
C LEU A 161 15.97 -6.61 3.96
N SER A 162 16.56 -7.75 4.37
CA SER A 162 17.17 -8.73 3.45
C SER A 162 16.23 -9.89 3.08
N GLY A 163 14.98 -9.88 3.55
CA GLY A 163 13.95 -10.86 3.19
C GLY A 163 13.32 -10.57 1.83
N ALA A 164 13.02 -11.63 1.06
CA ALA A 164 12.34 -11.54 -0.23
C ALA A 164 11.28 -12.64 -0.39
N GLN A 165 10.41 -12.51 -1.42
CA GLN A 165 9.30 -13.43 -1.69
C GLN A 165 9.32 -13.82 -3.17
N PHE A 166 9.52 -15.11 -3.46
CA PHE A 166 9.65 -15.64 -4.82
C PHE A 166 8.58 -16.68 -5.10
N ILE A 167 7.47 -16.23 -5.69
CA ILE A 167 6.29 -17.07 -5.94
C ILE A 167 6.13 -17.28 -7.45
N THR A 168 6.12 -16.19 -8.22
CA THR A 168 5.79 -16.15 -9.64
C THR A 168 6.85 -16.88 -10.50
N GLU A 169 6.36 -17.72 -11.39
CA GLU A 169 7.09 -18.39 -12.47
C GLU A 169 6.53 -17.94 -13.83
N GLN A 170 7.15 -18.31 -14.93
CA GLN A 170 6.59 -18.04 -16.27
C GLN A 170 5.24 -18.75 -16.47
N SER A 171 5.08 -19.93 -15.89
CA SER A 171 3.85 -20.75 -15.94
C SER A 171 2.75 -20.22 -15.03
N GLY A 172 3.06 -19.51 -13.92
CA GLY A 172 2.08 -19.09 -12.94
C GLY A 172 2.48 -17.87 -12.13
N GLY A 173 1.64 -16.84 -12.17
CA GLY A 173 1.76 -15.63 -11.35
C GLY A 173 0.50 -15.43 -10.51
N SER A 174 -0.55 -14.81 -11.09
CA SER A 174 -1.87 -14.72 -10.42
C SER A 174 -2.50 -16.09 -10.18
N ASP A 175 -2.25 -17.05 -11.06
CA ASP A 175 -2.56 -18.47 -10.86
C ASP A 175 -1.39 -19.18 -10.18
N VAL A 176 -1.27 -19.01 -8.86
CA VAL A 176 -0.22 -19.66 -8.06
C VAL A 176 -0.27 -21.18 -8.14
N GLY A 177 -1.46 -21.74 -8.44
CA GLY A 177 -1.63 -23.20 -8.60
C GLY A 177 -0.92 -23.77 -9.83
N ALA A 178 -0.52 -22.93 -10.79
CA ALA A 178 0.14 -23.34 -12.03
C ALA A 178 1.69 -23.33 -11.94
N ILE A 179 2.29 -23.06 -10.76
CA ILE A 179 3.74 -23.11 -10.61
C ILE A 179 4.26 -24.54 -10.82
N GLU A 180 5.42 -24.65 -11.49
CA GLU A 180 6.06 -25.91 -11.85
C GLU A 180 7.25 -26.27 -10.95
N GLY A 181 7.74 -25.29 -10.16
CA GLY A 181 8.85 -25.51 -9.23
C GLY A 181 8.56 -26.62 -8.24
N THR A 182 9.53 -27.53 -8.06
CA THR A 182 9.43 -28.75 -7.23
C THR A 182 10.32 -28.65 -5.99
N ALA A 183 9.98 -29.43 -4.96
CA ALA A 183 10.78 -29.57 -3.75
C ALA A 183 10.82 -31.02 -3.31
N ARG A 184 12.03 -31.59 -3.09
CA ARG A 184 12.26 -32.94 -2.62
C ARG A 184 12.89 -32.92 -1.24
N GLU A 185 12.32 -33.68 -0.32
CA GLU A 185 12.84 -33.80 1.04
C GLU A 185 14.17 -34.59 1.09
N ASN A 186 15.15 -34.07 1.79
CA ASN A 186 16.44 -34.68 2.05
C ASN A 186 16.41 -35.48 3.37
N LYS A 187 17.35 -36.41 3.54
CA LYS A 187 17.47 -37.22 4.76
C LYS A 187 17.73 -36.41 6.04
N ASP A 188 18.27 -35.20 5.92
CA ASP A 188 18.57 -34.30 7.04
C ASP A 188 17.40 -33.35 7.40
N GLY A 189 16.22 -33.55 6.82
CA GLY A 189 15.03 -32.73 7.03
C GLY A 189 15.04 -31.40 6.30
N SER A 190 16.09 -31.09 5.53
CA SER A 190 16.07 -29.97 4.57
C SER A 190 15.40 -30.42 3.26
N TRP A 191 15.21 -29.47 2.35
CA TRP A 191 14.60 -29.71 1.05
C TRP A 191 15.50 -29.23 -0.08
N ALA A 192 15.57 -29.98 -1.16
CA ALA A 192 16.22 -29.61 -2.41
C ALA A 192 15.13 -29.00 -3.34
N ILE A 193 15.28 -27.73 -3.68
CA ILE A 193 14.27 -26.97 -4.42
C ILE A 193 14.80 -26.69 -5.83
N THR A 194 14.02 -27.07 -6.84
CA THR A 194 14.31 -26.78 -8.25
C THR A 194 13.16 -25.97 -8.83
N ALA A 195 13.42 -24.72 -9.23
CA ALA A 195 12.40 -23.81 -9.72
C ALA A 195 13.04 -22.70 -10.56
N GLU A 196 12.30 -22.20 -11.56
CA GLU A 196 12.58 -20.94 -12.21
C GLU A 196 11.69 -19.85 -11.58
N LYS A 197 12.26 -18.77 -11.08
CA LYS A 197 11.50 -17.66 -10.51
C LYS A 197 11.64 -16.39 -11.37
N TRP A 198 10.48 -15.84 -11.79
CA TRP A 198 10.40 -14.83 -12.82
C TRP A 198 10.45 -13.38 -12.31
N TYR A 199 9.96 -13.13 -11.08
CA TYR A 199 9.97 -11.83 -10.43
C TYR A 199 10.59 -11.92 -9.03
N CYS A 200 11.91 -12.01 -8.96
CA CYS A 200 12.66 -12.05 -7.71
C CYS A 200 13.02 -10.62 -7.28
N SER A 201 12.01 -9.86 -6.81
CA SER A 201 12.21 -8.51 -6.27
C SER A 201 12.87 -8.58 -4.90
N ALA A 202 13.64 -7.55 -4.55
CA ALA A 202 14.39 -7.50 -3.29
C ALA A 202 15.37 -8.67 -3.10
N TYR A 203 15.92 -9.22 -4.19
CA TYR A 203 16.90 -10.29 -4.11
C TYR A 203 18.09 -9.86 -3.24
N ASP A 204 18.24 -10.51 -2.08
CA ASP A 204 19.34 -10.27 -1.12
C ASP A 204 19.74 -11.57 -0.43
N GLU A 205 19.48 -11.80 0.86
CA GLU A 205 20.04 -12.92 1.62
C GLU A 205 19.04 -14.04 1.92
N PHE A 206 17.74 -13.75 2.15
CA PHE A 206 16.77 -14.73 2.63
C PHE A 206 15.48 -14.71 1.80
N PHE A 207 15.04 -15.88 1.37
CA PHE A 207 13.89 -16.00 0.47
C PHE A 207 12.76 -16.83 1.07
N CYS A 208 11.53 -16.34 0.99
CA CYS A 208 10.33 -17.17 1.06
C CYS A 208 10.02 -17.63 -0.37
N LEU A 209 10.16 -18.92 -0.64
CA LEU A 209 10.00 -19.49 -1.97
C LEU A 209 8.82 -20.45 -1.99
N ALA A 210 7.91 -20.30 -2.97
CA ALA A 210 6.83 -21.26 -3.21
C ALA A 210 7.29 -22.36 -4.16
N ALA A 211 7.05 -23.62 -3.81
CA ALA A 211 7.31 -24.75 -4.67
C ALA A 211 6.35 -25.90 -4.33
N ARG A 212 6.32 -26.93 -5.16
CA ARG A 212 5.49 -28.12 -5.01
C ARG A 212 6.31 -29.27 -4.44
N PRO A 213 6.04 -29.76 -3.22
CA PRO A 213 6.65 -30.98 -2.70
C PRO A 213 6.33 -32.18 -3.61
N ASP A 214 7.30 -33.08 -3.77
CA ASP A 214 7.12 -34.32 -4.54
C ASP A 214 5.88 -35.09 -4.03
N GLY A 215 5.05 -35.58 -4.95
CA GLY A 215 3.83 -36.32 -4.64
C GLY A 215 2.66 -35.44 -4.15
N SER A 216 2.80 -34.11 -4.13
CA SER A 216 1.70 -33.20 -3.79
C SER A 216 0.67 -33.08 -4.93
N PRO A 217 -0.61 -32.79 -4.60
CA PRO A 217 -1.65 -32.63 -5.63
C PRO A 217 -1.40 -31.41 -6.51
N GLU A 218 -2.00 -31.39 -7.67
CA GLU A 218 -2.02 -30.22 -8.56
C GLU A 218 -2.82 -29.03 -7.97
N GLY A 219 -2.62 -27.86 -8.57
CA GLY A 219 -3.28 -26.62 -8.17
C GLY A 219 -2.76 -26.08 -6.84
N THR A 220 -3.51 -25.19 -6.22
CA THR A 220 -3.09 -24.48 -5.00
C THR A 220 -2.92 -25.39 -3.79
N ARG A 221 -3.58 -26.55 -3.75
CA ARG A 221 -3.47 -27.49 -2.63
C ARG A 221 -2.12 -28.16 -2.51
N GLY A 222 -1.34 -28.20 -3.60
CA GLY A 222 0.00 -28.80 -3.59
C GLY A 222 1.12 -27.78 -3.42
N VAL A 223 0.81 -26.50 -3.24
CA VAL A 223 1.83 -25.45 -3.06
C VAL A 223 2.26 -25.38 -1.60
N ALA A 224 3.56 -25.45 -1.35
CA ALA A 224 4.17 -25.23 -0.05
C ALA A 224 5.13 -24.03 -0.09
N ILE A 225 5.51 -23.50 1.06
CA ILE A 225 6.46 -22.40 1.19
C ILE A 225 7.71 -22.82 1.95
N PHE A 226 8.85 -22.35 1.48
CA PHE A 226 10.16 -22.73 1.98
C PHE A 226 10.98 -21.49 2.32
N PHE A 227 11.74 -21.57 3.40
CA PHE A 227 12.81 -20.63 3.71
C PHE A 227 14.07 -21.07 2.98
N VAL A 228 14.64 -20.21 2.14
CA VAL A 228 15.82 -20.49 1.33
C VAL A 228 16.84 -19.37 1.52
N PRO A 229 18.00 -19.61 2.12
CA PRO A 229 19.07 -18.63 2.18
C PRO A 229 19.85 -18.57 0.86
N ARG A 230 20.35 -17.40 0.49
CA ARG A 230 21.19 -17.21 -0.69
C ARG A 230 22.52 -17.97 -0.61
N LEU A 231 23.08 -18.05 0.59
CA LEU A 231 24.35 -18.72 0.86
C LEU A 231 24.16 -19.92 1.81
N ILE A 232 24.87 -21.00 1.53
CA ILE A 232 25.11 -22.12 2.46
C ILE A 232 26.62 -22.24 2.62
N ASP A 233 27.11 -22.24 3.85
CA ASP A 233 28.54 -22.33 4.19
C ASP A 233 29.39 -21.31 3.39
N GLY A 234 28.88 -20.10 3.22
CA GLY A 234 29.55 -18.99 2.53
C GLY A 234 29.56 -19.09 1.00
N LYS A 235 28.93 -20.11 0.41
CA LYS A 235 28.85 -20.32 -1.05
C LYS A 235 27.40 -20.12 -1.55
N PRO A 236 27.20 -19.69 -2.81
CA PRO A 236 25.86 -19.62 -3.42
C PRO A 236 25.13 -20.97 -3.31
N ASN A 237 23.88 -20.92 -2.90
CA ASN A 237 23.03 -22.08 -2.58
C ASN A 237 22.42 -22.70 -3.86
N ASN A 238 23.27 -23.20 -4.78
CA ASN A 238 22.84 -23.80 -6.04
C ASN A 238 21.76 -22.98 -6.77
N LEU A 239 21.99 -21.69 -6.88
CA LEU A 239 21.14 -20.75 -7.58
C LEU A 239 21.94 -19.92 -8.57
N SER A 240 21.27 -19.42 -9.61
CA SER A 240 21.90 -18.52 -10.59
C SER A 240 20.97 -17.40 -10.99
N ILE A 241 21.51 -16.17 -11.04
CA ILE A 241 20.81 -15.00 -11.54
C ILE A 241 20.94 -14.98 -13.06
N ARG A 242 19.82 -15.07 -13.80
CA ARG A 242 19.82 -14.89 -15.26
C ARG A 242 20.17 -13.45 -15.62
N ARG A 243 19.38 -12.50 -15.09
CA ARG A 243 19.55 -11.05 -15.27
C ARG A 243 18.71 -10.26 -14.27
N LEU A 244 18.91 -8.95 -14.19
CA LEU A 244 17.94 -8.02 -13.62
C LEU A 244 17.00 -7.50 -14.72
N LYS A 245 15.72 -7.35 -14.38
CA LYS A 245 14.73 -6.78 -15.27
C LYS A 245 14.93 -5.27 -15.39
N ASN A 246 14.91 -4.75 -16.62
CA ASN A 246 14.80 -3.32 -16.88
C ASN A 246 13.33 -2.89 -16.72
N LYS A 247 13.02 -2.17 -15.65
CA LYS A 247 11.64 -1.81 -15.27
C LYS A 247 11.37 -0.32 -15.53
N LEU A 248 10.10 0.00 -15.77
CA LEU A 248 9.63 1.37 -15.92
C LEU A 248 9.82 2.17 -14.61
N GLY A 249 9.40 1.61 -13.48
CA GLY A 249 9.46 2.24 -12.16
C GLY A 249 10.13 1.35 -11.12
N THR A 250 10.28 1.86 -9.90
CA THR A 250 11.01 1.23 -8.80
C THR A 250 12.40 0.74 -9.24
N GLN A 251 13.12 1.57 -9.98
CA GLN A 251 14.38 1.18 -10.65
C GLN A 251 15.50 0.88 -9.65
N SER A 252 15.53 1.55 -8.49
CA SER A 252 16.45 1.26 -7.38
C SER A 252 16.20 -0.10 -6.71
N LEU A 253 15.02 -0.71 -6.93
CA LEU A 253 14.69 -2.06 -6.50
C LEU A 253 15.14 -3.08 -7.56
N PRO A 254 16.13 -3.93 -7.30
CA PRO A 254 16.47 -5.02 -8.21
C PRO A 254 15.33 -6.04 -8.27
N THR A 255 15.02 -6.48 -9.48
CA THR A 255 14.09 -7.59 -9.73
C THR A 255 14.77 -8.58 -10.67
N ALA A 256 15.18 -9.72 -10.13
CA ALA A 256 15.93 -10.73 -10.85
C ALA A 256 15.02 -11.82 -11.47
N GLU A 257 15.55 -12.49 -12.47
CA GLU A 257 15.12 -13.82 -12.91
C GLU A 257 16.14 -14.83 -12.36
N VAL A 258 15.68 -15.83 -11.61
CA VAL A 258 16.56 -16.72 -10.85
C VAL A 258 16.19 -18.19 -11.08
N ASP A 259 17.21 -19.01 -11.36
CA ASP A 259 17.13 -20.46 -11.36
C ASP A 259 17.60 -21.00 -10.02
N PHE A 260 16.85 -21.91 -9.44
CA PHE A 260 17.15 -22.72 -8.27
C PHE A 260 17.34 -24.16 -8.74
N GLU A 261 18.52 -24.74 -8.51
CA GLU A 261 18.93 -26.03 -9.05
C GLU A 261 19.24 -27.02 -7.92
N GLY A 262 18.21 -27.47 -7.20
CA GLY A 262 18.37 -28.24 -5.99
C GLY A 262 18.86 -27.41 -4.80
N SER A 263 18.47 -26.15 -4.76
CA SER A 263 18.82 -25.22 -3.67
C SER A 263 18.29 -25.72 -2.33
N LYS A 264 19.13 -25.67 -1.30
CA LYS A 264 18.79 -26.14 0.05
C LYS A 264 17.85 -25.14 0.73
N GLY A 265 16.74 -25.65 1.26
CA GLY A 265 15.76 -24.85 2.01
C GLY A 265 15.09 -25.65 3.11
N TRP A 266 14.22 -24.98 3.88
CA TRP A 266 13.45 -25.57 4.97
C TRP A 266 11.98 -25.22 4.83
N LEU A 267 11.13 -26.24 5.02
CA LEU A 267 9.67 -26.06 4.98
C LEU A 267 9.21 -25.10 6.09
N ILE A 268 8.32 -24.18 5.76
CA ILE A 268 7.66 -23.28 6.73
C ILE A 268 6.24 -23.79 7.00
N GLY A 269 6.00 -24.23 8.23
CA GLY A 269 4.72 -24.83 8.62
C GLY A 269 4.54 -26.25 8.05
N LYS A 270 3.28 -26.62 7.77
CA LYS A 270 2.94 -27.92 7.17
C LYS A 270 2.78 -27.74 5.66
N LYS A 271 3.16 -28.77 4.88
CA LYS A 271 3.07 -28.72 3.41
C LYS A 271 1.62 -28.60 2.91
N GLU A 272 0.67 -29.18 3.63
CA GLU A 272 -0.75 -29.15 3.30
C GLU A 272 -1.36 -27.75 3.46
N ASP A 273 -0.80 -26.92 4.36
CA ASP A 273 -1.26 -25.58 4.68
C ASP A 273 -0.48 -24.50 3.89
N GLY A 274 0.43 -24.87 3.01
CA GLY A 274 1.38 -23.95 2.39
C GLY A 274 0.74 -22.80 1.64
N PHE A 275 -0.30 -23.06 0.83
CA PHE A 275 -1.03 -21.97 0.14
C PHE A 275 -1.81 -21.07 1.11
N TYR A 276 -2.40 -21.65 2.19
CA TYR A 276 -3.04 -20.88 3.24
C TYR A 276 -2.04 -19.98 3.96
N ASN A 277 -0.86 -20.51 4.30
CA ASN A 277 0.21 -19.76 4.94
C ASN A 277 0.77 -18.65 4.05
N LEU A 278 0.98 -18.94 2.75
CA LEU A 278 1.36 -17.97 1.74
C LEU A 278 0.37 -16.78 1.69
N MET A 279 -0.93 -17.07 1.62
CA MET A 279 -1.94 -16.03 1.54
C MET A 279 -2.00 -15.15 2.78
N ASN A 280 -1.94 -15.73 3.97
CA ASN A 280 -2.23 -15.03 5.21
C ASN A 280 -1.01 -14.30 5.80
N TYR A 281 0.17 -14.91 5.77
CA TYR A 281 1.38 -14.32 6.37
C TYR A 281 2.26 -13.57 5.38
N ILE A 282 2.18 -13.90 4.08
CA ILE A 282 3.01 -13.29 3.05
C ILE A 282 2.19 -12.29 2.24
N LEU A 283 1.23 -12.75 1.45
CA LEU A 283 0.52 -11.87 0.50
C LEU A 283 -0.39 -10.84 1.18
N ASN A 284 -1.10 -11.18 2.26
CA ASN A 284 -1.92 -10.21 2.99
C ASN A 284 -1.05 -9.14 3.66
N VAL A 285 0.10 -9.50 4.23
CA VAL A 285 1.06 -8.53 4.80
C VAL A 285 1.58 -7.60 3.70
N SER A 286 2.03 -8.16 2.57
CA SER A 286 2.48 -7.36 1.42
C SER A 286 1.39 -6.45 0.86
N ARG A 287 0.11 -6.85 0.88
CA ARG A 287 -1.02 -6.02 0.47
C ARG A 287 -1.25 -4.84 1.41
N ILE A 288 -1.08 -5.03 2.72
CA ILE A 288 -1.15 -3.94 3.70
C ILE A 288 0.01 -2.94 3.44
N HIS A 289 1.22 -3.43 3.22
CA HIS A 289 2.36 -2.57 2.84
C HIS A 289 2.13 -1.85 1.51
N ASN A 290 1.57 -2.52 0.51
CA ASN A 290 1.22 -1.92 -0.76
C ASN A 290 0.22 -0.77 -0.59
N ALA A 291 -0.81 -0.96 0.24
CA ALA A 291 -1.79 0.08 0.54
C ALA A 291 -1.15 1.28 1.25
N ALA A 292 -0.30 1.04 2.24
CA ALA A 292 0.45 2.09 2.93
C ALA A 292 1.36 2.88 1.97
N ASN A 293 2.10 2.16 1.11
CA ASN A 293 2.97 2.77 0.10
C ASN A 293 2.16 3.61 -0.90
N SER A 294 1.03 3.09 -1.38
CA SER A 294 0.14 3.81 -2.30
C SER A 294 -0.36 5.13 -1.68
N LEU A 295 -0.81 5.09 -0.42
CA LEU A 295 -1.26 6.28 0.31
C LEU A 295 -0.12 7.28 0.53
N ALA A 296 1.08 6.81 0.79
CA ALA A 296 2.26 7.65 0.96
C ALA A 296 2.66 8.39 -0.32
N LEU A 297 2.71 7.68 -1.46
CA LEU A 297 2.98 8.28 -2.77
C LEU A 297 1.88 9.28 -3.16
N HIS A 298 0.61 8.96 -2.84
CA HIS A 298 -0.51 9.86 -3.05
C HIS A 298 -0.37 11.15 -2.22
N ARG A 299 -0.03 11.03 -0.91
CA ARG A 299 0.22 12.20 -0.05
C ARG A 299 1.39 13.03 -0.57
N ARG A 300 2.49 12.39 -0.94
CA ARG A 300 3.66 13.10 -1.48
C ARG A 300 3.31 13.89 -2.73
N ALA A 301 2.58 13.29 -3.68
CA ALA A 301 2.14 13.99 -4.88
C ALA A 301 1.25 15.19 -4.56
N PHE A 302 0.32 15.04 -3.61
CA PHE A 302 -0.52 16.14 -3.14
C PHE A 302 0.29 17.29 -2.53
N VAL A 303 1.24 16.98 -1.63
CA VAL A 303 2.09 17.98 -0.96
C VAL A 303 2.92 18.75 -1.98
N GLU A 304 3.50 18.07 -2.96
CA GLU A 304 4.25 18.73 -4.04
C GLU A 304 3.35 19.67 -4.86
N ALA A 305 2.17 19.21 -5.26
CA ALA A 305 1.22 20.03 -6.03
C ALA A 305 0.71 21.25 -5.24
N LEU A 306 0.36 21.06 -3.97
CA LEU A 306 -0.08 22.14 -3.09
C LEU A 306 1.03 23.19 -2.89
N ASN A 307 2.26 22.75 -2.63
CA ASN A 307 3.42 23.61 -2.47
C ASN A 307 3.71 24.43 -3.75
N TYR A 308 3.65 23.77 -4.92
CA TYR A 308 3.85 24.46 -6.20
C TYR A 308 2.74 25.48 -6.47
N ALA A 309 1.48 25.11 -6.28
CA ALA A 309 0.34 25.98 -6.51
C ALA A 309 0.35 27.23 -5.62
N GLY A 310 0.85 27.10 -4.38
CA GLY A 310 0.99 28.22 -3.44
C GLY A 310 2.12 29.20 -3.78
N GLN A 311 3.10 28.77 -4.59
CA GLN A 311 4.26 29.62 -4.95
C GLN A 311 4.21 30.13 -6.39
N ARG A 312 3.61 29.38 -7.31
CA ARG A 312 3.58 29.74 -8.73
C ARG A 312 2.54 30.81 -9.04
N VAL A 313 2.98 31.94 -9.54
CA VAL A 313 2.13 33.02 -10.03
C VAL A 313 1.94 32.90 -11.54
N ALA A 314 0.69 32.92 -12.00
CA ALA A 314 0.30 33.01 -13.41
C ALA A 314 -0.96 33.86 -13.53
N PHE A 315 -1.15 34.59 -14.63
CA PHE A 315 -2.30 35.46 -14.86
C PHE A 315 -2.57 36.47 -13.71
N GLY A 316 -1.52 36.87 -13.00
CA GLY A 316 -1.57 37.89 -11.95
C GLY A 316 -1.87 37.39 -10.54
N SER A 317 -2.15 36.08 -10.34
CA SER A 317 -2.44 35.45 -9.03
C SER A 317 -1.66 34.16 -8.80
N CYS A 318 -1.55 33.70 -7.55
CA CYS A 318 -1.04 32.37 -7.27
C CYS A 318 -1.96 31.30 -7.87
N LEU A 319 -1.41 30.18 -8.33
CA LEU A 319 -2.22 29.11 -8.93
C LEU A 319 -3.29 28.60 -7.95
N ILE A 320 -2.98 28.55 -6.66
CA ILE A 320 -3.92 28.07 -5.63
C ILE A 320 -5.16 28.97 -5.48
N ASP A 321 -5.11 30.22 -5.96
CA ASP A 321 -6.25 31.15 -5.90
C ASP A 321 -7.29 30.85 -7.00
N PHE A 322 -6.95 30.02 -8.00
CA PHE A 322 -7.88 29.66 -9.07
C PHE A 322 -8.79 28.51 -8.67
N PRO A 323 -10.14 28.65 -8.80
CA PRO A 323 -11.09 27.61 -8.40
C PRO A 323 -10.85 26.25 -9.07
N LEU A 324 -10.41 26.20 -10.33
CA LEU A 324 -10.14 24.96 -11.04
C LEU A 324 -8.93 24.22 -10.46
N ILE A 325 -7.89 24.94 -10.02
CA ILE A 325 -6.73 24.34 -9.32
C ILE A 325 -7.17 23.81 -7.94
N GLN A 326 -7.99 24.59 -7.22
CA GLN A 326 -8.57 24.13 -5.94
C GLN A 326 -9.40 22.86 -6.12
N GLN A 327 -10.18 22.75 -7.21
CA GLN A 327 -10.96 21.56 -7.53
C GLN A 327 -10.06 20.33 -7.79
N SER A 328 -8.99 20.49 -8.57
CA SER A 328 -8.02 19.41 -8.80
C SER A 328 -7.38 18.95 -7.49
N LEU A 329 -6.92 19.89 -6.67
CA LEU A 329 -6.33 19.57 -5.35
C LEU A 329 -7.35 18.94 -4.40
N LEU A 330 -8.61 19.42 -4.40
CA LEU A 330 -9.71 18.86 -3.61
C LEU A 330 -9.96 17.38 -3.96
N SER A 331 -10.03 17.05 -5.24
CA SER A 331 -10.25 15.66 -5.68
C SER A 331 -9.14 14.73 -5.20
N VAL A 332 -7.88 15.18 -5.28
CA VAL A 332 -6.72 14.43 -4.78
C VAL A 332 -6.80 14.26 -3.25
N LEU A 333 -7.06 15.35 -2.51
CA LEU A 333 -7.12 15.32 -1.05
C LEU A 333 -8.30 14.49 -0.50
N ALA A 334 -9.49 14.63 -1.09
CA ALA A 334 -10.69 13.92 -0.64
C ALA A 334 -10.50 12.39 -0.74
N ALA A 335 -10.02 11.94 -1.89
CA ALA A 335 -9.72 10.53 -2.11
C ALA A 335 -8.64 9.98 -1.14
N LEU A 336 -7.56 10.74 -0.92
CA LEU A 336 -6.52 10.39 0.05
C LEU A 336 -7.10 10.27 1.46
N THR A 337 -7.85 11.26 1.91
CA THR A 337 -8.38 11.34 3.29
C THR A 337 -9.32 10.17 3.58
N ALA A 338 -10.23 9.86 2.66
CA ALA A 338 -11.18 8.76 2.82
C ALA A 338 -10.50 7.40 2.90
N ARG A 339 -9.57 7.13 1.99
CA ARG A 339 -8.84 5.85 1.94
C ARG A 339 -7.89 5.69 3.11
N ARG A 340 -7.19 6.74 3.51
CA ARG A 340 -6.33 6.75 4.68
C ARG A 340 -7.14 6.45 5.96
N GLY A 341 -8.32 7.06 6.09
CA GLY A 341 -9.25 6.80 7.18
C GLY A 341 -9.65 5.33 7.30
N LEU A 342 -10.05 4.70 6.18
CA LEU A 342 -10.44 3.29 6.16
C LEU A 342 -9.23 2.37 6.41
N PHE A 343 -8.05 2.70 5.86
CA PHE A 343 -6.83 1.94 6.06
C PHE A 343 -6.37 1.91 7.53
N PHE A 344 -6.28 3.05 8.19
CA PHE A 344 -5.87 3.10 9.60
C PHE A 344 -6.94 2.54 10.53
N SER A 345 -8.22 2.60 10.18
CA SER A 345 -9.30 1.89 10.89
C SER A 345 -9.15 0.37 10.79
N LEU A 346 -8.70 -0.16 9.64
CA LEU A 346 -8.35 -1.58 9.48
C LEU A 346 -7.18 -1.95 10.40
N LEU A 347 -6.11 -1.15 10.44
CA LEU A 347 -4.94 -1.41 11.29
C LEU A 347 -5.30 -1.41 12.77
N ALA A 348 -6.10 -0.44 13.24
CA ALA A 348 -6.61 -0.42 14.60
C ALA A 348 -7.48 -1.66 14.93
N GLY A 349 -8.18 -2.20 13.93
CA GLY A 349 -8.88 -3.48 14.04
C GLY A 349 -7.92 -4.66 14.20
N ILE A 350 -6.82 -4.67 13.45
CA ILE A 350 -5.77 -5.70 13.55
C ILE A 350 -5.06 -5.63 14.91
N ASP A 351 -4.78 -4.45 15.43
CA ASP A 351 -4.19 -4.28 16.77
C ASP A 351 -5.07 -4.89 17.88
N LYS A 352 -6.38 -4.79 17.74
CA LYS A 352 -7.35 -5.32 18.71
C LYS A 352 -7.56 -6.83 18.62
N GLN A 353 -7.45 -7.42 17.44
CA GLN A 353 -7.92 -8.78 17.15
C GLN A 353 -6.83 -9.70 16.59
N GLY A 354 -5.63 -9.17 16.32
CA GLY A 354 -4.57 -9.87 15.61
C GLY A 354 -4.78 -9.87 14.09
N LEU A 355 -3.70 -10.16 13.37
CA LEU A 355 -3.72 -10.27 11.89
C LEU A 355 -4.59 -11.43 11.40
N LEU A 356 -4.68 -12.50 12.18
CA LEU A 356 -5.48 -13.69 11.90
C LEU A 356 -6.43 -13.96 13.10
N PRO A 357 -7.56 -13.26 13.22
CA PRO A 357 -8.51 -13.48 14.30
C PRO A 357 -8.98 -14.93 14.36
N GLU A 358 -9.20 -15.44 15.57
CA GLU A 358 -9.78 -16.78 15.77
C GLU A 358 -11.22 -16.84 15.25
N GLU A 359 -11.99 -15.78 15.48
CA GLU A 359 -13.34 -15.67 14.98
C GLU A 359 -13.39 -15.60 13.46
N ARG A 360 -14.08 -16.54 12.82
CA ARG A 360 -14.15 -16.66 11.35
C ARG A 360 -14.71 -15.41 10.68
N GLU A 361 -15.77 -14.82 11.22
CA GLU A 361 -16.41 -13.62 10.66
C GLU A 361 -15.42 -12.44 10.62
N GLN A 362 -14.68 -12.23 11.71
CA GLN A 362 -13.67 -11.17 11.79
C GLN A 362 -12.51 -11.41 10.82
N ARG A 363 -12.03 -12.65 10.72
CA ARG A 363 -10.96 -13.01 9.78
C ARG A 363 -11.36 -12.78 8.32
N LEU A 364 -12.59 -13.11 7.96
CA LEU A 364 -13.13 -12.87 6.60
C LEU A 364 -13.32 -11.37 6.34
N TRP A 365 -13.76 -10.62 7.31
CA TRP A 365 -13.91 -9.17 7.22
C TRP A 365 -12.55 -8.47 7.04
N GLN A 366 -11.54 -8.80 7.84
CA GLN A 366 -10.20 -8.26 7.67
C GLN A 366 -9.60 -8.62 6.31
N ARG A 367 -9.74 -9.86 5.85
CA ARG A 367 -9.29 -10.28 4.53
C ARG A 367 -9.96 -9.48 3.41
N PHE A 368 -11.25 -9.23 3.52
CA PHE A 368 -11.97 -8.37 2.58
C PHE A 368 -11.39 -6.95 2.58
N LEU A 369 -11.22 -6.33 3.74
CA LEU A 369 -10.68 -4.97 3.86
C LEU A 369 -9.23 -4.89 3.33
N ILE A 370 -8.38 -5.87 3.62
CA ILE A 370 -7.00 -5.94 3.09
C ILE A 370 -7.00 -5.94 1.56
N ASN A 371 -7.82 -6.79 0.94
CA ASN A 371 -7.93 -6.86 -0.52
C ASN A 371 -8.52 -5.57 -1.11
N LEU A 372 -9.55 -5.03 -0.48
CA LEU A 372 -10.19 -3.79 -0.87
C LEU A 372 -9.21 -2.62 -0.80
N MET A 373 -8.48 -2.48 0.30
CA MET A 373 -7.52 -1.40 0.49
C MET A 373 -6.38 -1.48 -0.52
N LYS A 374 -5.81 -2.68 -0.78
CA LYS A 374 -4.81 -2.82 -1.84
C LYS A 374 -5.35 -2.40 -3.20
N TYR A 375 -6.56 -2.82 -3.54
CA TYR A 375 -7.19 -2.45 -4.80
C TYR A 375 -7.42 -0.94 -4.90
N ARG A 376 -8.13 -0.35 -3.93
CA ARG A 376 -8.56 1.06 -3.98
C ARG A 376 -7.41 2.06 -3.93
N THR A 377 -6.43 1.82 -3.05
CA THR A 377 -5.31 2.76 -2.89
C THR A 377 -4.37 2.75 -4.09
N ALA A 378 -4.15 1.56 -4.70
CA ALA A 378 -3.29 1.44 -5.87
C ALA A 378 -3.99 1.85 -7.17
N PHE A 379 -5.24 1.43 -7.40
CA PHE A 379 -5.93 1.58 -8.70
C PHE A 379 -6.04 3.03 -9.20
N GLN A 380 -6.21 3.98 -8.31
CA GLN A 380 -6.36 5.39 -8.71
C GLN A 380 -5.09 6.22 -8.45
N LEU A 381 -4.04 5.60 -7.90
CA LEU A 381 -2.82 6.31 -7.53
C LEU A 381 -2.20 7.03 -8.74
N THR A 382 -2.05 6.34 -9.87
CA THR A 382 -1.49 6.91 -11.10
C THR A 382 -2.27 8.12 -11.57
N GLY A 383 -3.61 8.08 -11.49
CA GLY A 383 -4.49 9.22 -11.79
C GLY A 383 -4.23 10.41 -10.87
N MET A 384 -4.07 10.17 -9.56
CA MET A 384 -3.82 11.23 -8.57
C MET A 384 -2.43 11.86 -8.75
N VAL A 385 -1.40 11.06 -9.03
CA VAL A 385 -0.06 11.59 -9.35
C VAL A 385 -0.08 12.39 -10.66
N LYS A 386 -0.83 11.94 -11.66
CA LYS A 386 -1.03 12.68 -12.90
C LYS A 386 -1.70 14.05 -12.66
N GLU A 387 -2.75 14.12 -11.82
CA GLU A 387 -3.36 15.41 -11.47
C GLU A 387 -2.36 16.35 -10.80
N ALA A 388 -1.51 15.85 -9.90
CA ALA A 388 -0.43 16.63 -9.31
C ALA A 388 0.55 17.16 -10.37
N ILE A 389 0.93 16.34 -11.36
CA ILE A 389 1.78 16.74 -12.49
C ILE A 389 1.10 17.87 -13.30
N LEU A 390 -0.20 17.78 -13.55
CA LEU A 390 -0.93 18.79 -14.31
C LEU A 390 -0.95 20.14 -13.60
N VAL A 391 -0.96 20.17 -12.27
CA VAL A 391 -0.81 21.43 -11.49
C VAL A 391 0.56 22.08 -11.75
N PHE A 392 1.63 21.27 -11.90
CA PHE A 392 2.97 21.77 -12.24
C PHE A 392 3.09 22.21 -13.73
N GLY A 393 2.18 21.75 -14.60
CA GLY A 393 2.32 21.91 -16.03
C GLY A 393 3.58 21.20 -16.56
N ALA A 394 4.30 21.80 -17.50
CA ALA A 394 5.49 21.20 -18.11
C ALA A 394 6.60 20.89 -17.08
N ASN A 395 6.69 21.62 -15.98
CA ASN A 395 7.69 21.34 -14.93
C ASN A 395 7.42 20.02 -14.20
N GLY A 396 6.19 19.52 -14.23
CA GLY A 396 5.80 18.26 -13.56
C GLY A 396 6.37 17.00 -14.22
N ILE A 397 6.88 17.08 -15.46
CA ILE A 397 7.50 15.94 -16.17
C ILE A 397 9.03 16.03 -16.23
N ILE A 398 9.63 17.02 -15.57
CA ILE A 398 11.09 17.23 -15.56
C ILE A 398 11.68 16.47 -14.36
N GLU A 399 12.56 15.50 -14.65
CA GLU A 399 13.10 14.55 -13.66
C GLU A 399 13.88 15.21 -12.52
N ASP A 400 14.62 16.27 -12.79
CA ASP A 400 15.43 17.02 -11.82
C ASP A 400 14.71 18.24 -11.23
N PHE A 401 13.46 18.50 -11.65
CA PHE A 401 12.64 19.58 -11.11
C PHE A 401 11.81 19.15 -9.89
N SER A 402 11.26 17.93 -9.93
CA SER A 402 10.46 17.39 -8.84
C SER A 402 10.50 15.86 -8.80
N ILE A 403 10.04 15.28 -7.69
CA ILE A 403 9.91 13.82 -7.55
C ILE A 403 8.74 13.24 -8.38
N LEU A 404 7.82 14.05 -8.89
CA LEU A 404 6.58 13.60 -9.52
C LEU A 404 6.78 12.61 -10.69
N PRO A 405 7.75 12.79 -11.62
CA PRO A 405 8.00 11.82 -12.67
C PRO A 405 8.34 10.42 -12.12
N ARG A 406 9.17 10.35 -11.06
CA ARG A 406 9.50 9.10 -10.37
C ARG A 406 8.27 8.48 -9.73
N LEU A 407 7.47 9.28 -9.00
CA LEU A 407 6.22 8.81 -8.39
C LEU A 407 5.24 8.26 -9.41
N LEU A 408 5.14 8.86 -10.61
CA LEU A 408 4.28 8.38 -11.69
C LEU A 408 4.71 7.00 -12.18
N ARG A 409 6.00 6.79 -12.43
CA ARG A 409 6.52 5.49 -12.84
C ARG A 409 6.34 4.43 -11.76
N ASP A 410 6.59 4.77 -10.50
CA ASP A 410 6.48 3.87 -9.36
C ASP A 410 5.02 3.52 -9.08
N SER A 411 4.07 4.45 -9.26
CA SER A 411 2.64 4.18 -9.10
C SER A 411 2.16 3.06 -10.04
N LEU A 412 2.62 3.04 -11.29
CA LEU A 412 2.29 1.97 -12.24
C LEU A 412 2.77 0.59 -11.77
N ILE A 413 3.91 0.52 -11.10
CA ILE A 413 4.43 -0.74 -10.54
C ILE A 413 3.58 -1.17 -9.34
N VAL A 414 3.24 -0.24 -8.43
CA VAL A 414 2.40 -0.50 -7.25
C VAL A 414 1.02 -1.03 -7.64
N GLU A 415 0.47 -0.60 -8.78
CA GLU A 415 -0.78 -1.13 -9.32
C GLU A 415 -0.70 -2.62 -9.69
N THR A 416 0.45 -3.08 -10.19
CA THR A 416 0.57 -4.40 -10.83
C THR A 416 0.94 -5.53 -9.87
N TRP A 417 1.76 -5.28 -8.85
CA TRP A 417 2.20 -6.33 -7.93
C TRP A 417 1.15 -6.65 -6.84
N GLU A 418 1.33 -7.76 -6.09
CA GLU A 418 0.45 -8.25 -5.00
C GLU A 418 -1.01 -8.55 -5.44
N GLY A 419 -1.18 -8.83 -6.73
CA GLY A 419 -2.45 -9.10 -7.39
C GLY A 419 -2.93 -7.92 -8.23
N PRO A 420 -3.04 -8.12 -9.57
CA PRO A 420 -3.64 -7.13 -10.47
C PRO A 420 -5.09 -6.82 -10.10
N HIS A 421 -5.55 -5.63 -10.41
CA HIS A 421 -6.86 -5.12 -10.02
C HIS A 421 -8.03 -6.06 -10.33
N ASN A 422 -8.07 -6.65 -11.54
CA ASN A 422 -9.14 -7.59 -11.93
C ASN A 422 -9.15 -8.84 -11.03
N VAL A 423 -7.97 -9.38 -10.73
CA VAL A 423 -7.84 -10.57 -9.87
C VAL A 423 -8.35 -10.27 -8.45
N LEU A 424 -7.99 -9.10 -7.90
CA LEU A 424 -8.47 -8.68 -6.58
C LEU A 424 -9.97 -8.47 -6.54
N CYS A 425 -10.55 -7.79 -7.55
CA CYS A 425 -12.01 -7.60 -7.62
C CYS A 425 -12.75 -8.94 -7.70
N LEU A 426 -12.26 -9.87 -8.52
CA LEU A 426 -12.85 -11.21 -8.62
C LEU A 426 -12.66 -12.01 -7.33
N GLN A 427 -11.52 -11.87 -6.65
CA GLN A 427 -11.29 -12.50 -5.35
C GLN A 427 -12.25 -11.97 -4.29
N ILE A 428 -12.43 -10.65 -4.22
CA ILE A 428 -13.38 -10.00 -3.31
C ILE A 428 -14.79 -10.54 -3.55
N LEU A 429 -15.28 -10.52 -4.79
CA LEU A 429 -16.63 -10.96 -5.11
C LEU A 429 -16.84 -12.46 -4.90
N ARG A 430 -15.83 -13.29 -5.17
CA ARG A 430 -15.87 -14.72 -4.85
C ARG A 430 -16.02 -14.95 -3.34
N ASP A 431 -15.28 -14.20 -2.53
CA ASP A 431 -15.33 -14.33 -1.08
C ASP A 431 -16.68 -13.83 -0.53
N VAL A 432 -17.21 -12.72 -1.08
CA VAL A 432 -18.57 -12.22 -0.79
C VAL A 432 -19.65 -13.25 -1.12
N GLY A 433 -19.54 -13.96 -2.26
CA GLY A 433 -20.50 -14.97 -2.68
C GLY A 433 -20.39 -16.32 -1.93
N ARG A 434 -19.24 -16.64 -1.32
CA ARG A 434 -19.01 -17.91 -0.62
C ARG A 434 -19.34 -17.87 0.88
N PHE A 435 -19.28 -16.68 1.45
CA PHE A 435 -19.43 -16.47 2.89
C PHE A 435 -20.56 -15.47 3.12
N ASP A 436 -21.24 -15.53 4.24
CA ASP A 436 -22.25 -14.54 4.61
C ASP A 436 -21.60 -13.19 4.95
N PHE A 437 -20.91 -12.67 3.98
CA PHE A 437 -20.19 -11.41 4.04
C PHE A 437 -21.16 -10.23 4.06
N PHE A 438 -22.26 -10.34 3.29
CA PHE A 438 -23.16 -9.22 3.09
C PHE A 438 -23.89 -8.84 4.39
N SER A 439 -24.19 -9.79 5.26
CA SER A 439 -24.73 -9.51 6.59
C SER A 439 -23.77 -8.66 7.42
N ARG A 440 -22.47 -8.95 7.38
CA ARG A 440 -21.46 -8.14 8.07
C ARG A 440 -21.32 -6.75 7.47
N PHE A 441 -21.30 -6.64 6.14
CA PHE A 441 -21.27 -5.37 5.43
C PHE A 441 -22.48 -4.49 5.81
N LYS A 442 -23.70 -5.04 5.79
CA LYS A 442 -24.93 -4.34 6.20
C LYS A 442 -24.84 -3.85 7.65
N LYS A 443 -24.30 -4.66 8.56
CA LYS A 443 -24.10 -4.29 9.96
C LYS A 443 -23.17 -3.08 10.09
N GLU A 444 -22.07 -3.03 9.32
CA GLU A 444 -21.14 -1.90 9.33
C GLU A 444 -21.76 -0.65 8.73
N ILE A 445 -22.42 -0.76 7.58
CA ILE A 445 -23.17 0.35 6.96
C ILE A 445 -24.28 0.84 7.90
N GLY A 446 -25.00 -0.06 8.57
CA GLY A 446 -26.01 0.31 9.56
C GLY A 446 -25.46 1.18 10.70
N ARG A 447 -24.27 0.85 11.21
CA ARG A 447 -23.57 1.68 12.22
C ARG A 447 -23.23 3.07 11.69
N ILE A 448 -22.75 3.15 10.44
CA ILE A 448 -22.46 4.43 9.78
C ILE A 448 -23.73 5.26 9.67
N VAL A 449 -24.82 4.70 9.16
CA VAL A 449 -26.10 5.41 8.99
C VAL A 449 -26.67 5.88 10.35
N GLN A 450 -26.56 5.05 11.39
CA GLN A 450 -26.98 5.44 12.76
C GLN A 450 -26.14 6.59 13.32
N SER A 451 -24.85 6.65 12.99
CA SER A 451 -23.96 7.75 13.40
C SER A 451 -24.17 9.05 12.61
N TRP A 452 -24.94 9.02 11.53
CA TRP A 452 -25.19 10.16 10.64
C TRP A 452 -26.57 10.80 10.96
N PRO A 453 -26.65 11.82 11.81
CA PRO A 453 -27.92 12.39 12.24
C PRO A 453 -28.60 13.17 11.10
N ALA A 454 -29.93 13.23 11.14
CA ALA A 454 -30.70 14.12 10.29
C ALA A 454 -30.34 15.59 10.58
N GLY A 455 -30.40 16.43 9.59
CA GLY A 455 -29.96 17.84 9.67
C GLY A 455 -28.47 18.05 9.39
N THR A 456 -27.71 16.97 9.12
CA THR A 456 -26.30 17.05 8.76
C THR A 456 -26.13 16.53 7.34
N LEU A 457 -25.80 17.40 6.35
CA LEU A 457 -25.59 17.01 4.95
C LEU A 457 -26.79 16.23 4.38
N ASP A 458 -28.01 16.70 4.55
CA ASP A 458 -29.24 15.92 4.27
C ASP A 458 -29.33 15.44 2.80
N GLU A 459 -28.90 16.24 1.85
CA GLU A 459 -28.87 15.83 0.44
C GLU A 459 -27.86 14.72 0.20
N SER A 460 -26.64 14.89 0.67
CA SER A 460 -25.59 13.87 0.58
C SER A 460 -26.00 12.58 1.30
N ARG A 461 -26.63 12.68 2.48
CA ARG A 461 -27.18 11.54 3.20
C ARG A 461 -28.23 10.78 2.38
N LYS A 462 -29.14 11.49 1.71
CA LYS A 462 -30.16 10.89 0.84
C LYS A 462 -29.51 10.15 -0.34
N ILE A 463 -28.50 10.73 -0.98
CA ILE A 463 -27.75 10.11 -2.07
C ILE A 463 -27.06 8.84 -1.58
N TYR A 464 -26.37 8.91 -0.41
CA TYR A 464 -25.68 7.80 0.20
C TYR A 464 -26.65 6.65 0.54
N LEU A 465 -27.81 6.92 1.15
CA LEU A 465 -28.83 5.91 1.44
C LEU A 465 -29.37 5.22 0.17
N ASN A 466 -29.54 5.95 -0.91
CA ASN A 466 -29.91 5.38 -2.21
C ASN A 466 -28.79 4.45 -2.75
N ALA A 467 -27.53 4.81 -2.56
CA ALA A 467 -26.40 3.98 -2.94
C ALA A 467 -26.34 2.70 -2.09
N VAL A 468 -26.61 2.79 -0.79
CA VAL A 468 -26.74 1.61 0.10
C VAL A 468 -27.83 0.66 -0.42
N LYS A 469 -29.02 1.20 -0.75
CA LYS A 469 -30.13 0.39 -1.31
C LYS A 469 -29.71 -0.31 -2.60
N LYS A 470 -28.98 0.36 -3.50
CA LYS A 470 -28.45 -0.26 -4.73
C LYS A 470 -27.48 -1.40 -4.41
N ALA A 471 -26.59 -1.24 -3.42
CA ALA A 471 -25.72 -2.34 -2.98
C ALA A 471 -26.53 -3.53 -2.47
N GLU A 472 -27.58 -3.29 -1.65
CA GLU A 472 -28.48 -4.35 -1.17
C GLU A 472 -29.16 -5.08 -2.33
N GLU A 473 -29.68 -4.35 -3.32
CA GLU A 473 -30.31 -4.95 -4.49
C GLU A 473 -29.36 -5.82 -5.33
N LEU A 474 -28.06 -5.46 -5.38
CA LEU A 474 -27.05 -6.24 -6.12
C LEU A 474 -26.83 -7.63 -5.50
N PHE A 475 -26.96 -7.77 -4.19
CA PHE A 475 -26.66 -9.02 -3.46
C PHE A 475 -27.90 -9.81 -3.04
N THR A 476 -29.12 -9.24 -3.12
CA THR A 476 -30.38 -9.91 -2.76
C THR A 476 -31.15 -10.48 -3.95
N LYS A 477 -30.87 -10.01 -5.19
CA LYS A 477 -31.50 -10.52 -6.43
C LYS A 477 -30.65 -11.66 -7.00
N GLU A 478 -31.28 -12.56 -7.78
CA GLU A 478 -30.69 -13.77 -8.41
C GLU A 478 -29.44 -13.52 -9.32
N ARG A 479 -29.02 -12.27 -9.47
CA ARG A 479 -27.86 -11.86 -10.29
C ARG A 479 -26.50 -12.43 -9.87
N PRO A 480 -26.20 -12.74 -8.58
CA PRO A 480 -24.95 -13.40 -8.21
C PRO A 480 -24.76 -14.79 -8.83
N ALA A 481 -25.82 -15.42 -9.33
CA ALA A 481 -25.73 -16.70 -10.03
C ALA A 481 -25.14 -16.59 -11.46
N ASP A 482 -25.24 -15.42 -12.12
CA ASP A 482 -24.64 -15.19 -13.43
C ASP A 482 -23.16 -14.81 -13.29
N LYS A 483 -22.29 -15.79 -13.44
CA LYS A 483 -20.84 -15.62 -13.35
C LYS A 483 -20.30 -14.62 -14.39
N VAL A 484 -20.86 -14.60 -15.59
CA VAL A 484 -20.40 -13.70 -16.66
C VAL A 484 -20.75 -12.25 -16.31
N TRP A 485 -21.98 -12.01 -15.86
CA TRP A 485 -22.41 -10.69 -15.42
C TRP A 485 -21.58 -10.18 -14.25
N VAL A 486 -21.33 -11.01 -13.24
CA VAL A 486 -20.49 -10.66 -12.08
C VAL A 486 -19.07 -10.29 -12.51
N GLN A 487 -18.47 -11.09 -13.40
CA GLN A 487 -17.11 -10.80 -13.91
C GLN A 487 -17.06 -9.49 -14.70
N THR A 488 -18.06 -9.26 -15.57
CA THR A 488 -18.15 -8.04 -16.39
C THR A 488 -18.28 -6.77 -15.54
N HIS A 489 -18.97 -6.85 -14.40
CA HIS A 489 -19.24 -5.71 -13.53
C HIS A 489 -18.35 -5.65 -12.28
N ALA A 490 -17.39 -6.57 -12.15
CA ALA A 490 -16.63 -6.77 -10.92
C ALA A 490 -16.03 -5.47 -10.35
N ARG A 491 -15.34 -4.68 -11.17
CA ARG A 491 -14.76 -3.40 -10.71
C ARG A 491 -15.81 -2.43 -10.20
N ARG A 492 -16.91 -2.25 -10.96
CA ARG A 492 -17.99 -1.33 -10.59
C ARG A 492 -18.65 -1.70 -9.26
N ILE A 493 -18.84 -3.01 -9.04
CA ILE A 493 -19.41 -3.52 -7.77
C ILE A 493 -18.45 -3.25 -6.63
N VAL A 494 -17.17 -3.58 -6.79
CA VAL A 494 -16.16 -3.39 -5.75
C VAL A 494 -15.92 -1.90 -5.46
N ASP A 495 -15.89 -1.04 -6.50
CA ASP A 495 -15.81 0.41 -6.33
C ASP A 495 -16.99 0.95 -5.54
N HIS A 496 -18.21 0.51 -5.86
CA HIS A 496 -19.41 0.94 -5.13
C HIS A 496 -19.37 0.55 -3.64
N LEU A 497 -18.92 -0.67 -3.32
CA LEU A 497 -18.75 -1.11 -1.92
C LEU A 497 -17.65 -0.30 -1.21
N ALA A 498 -16.56 0.00 -1.91
CA ALA A 498 -15.46 0.80 -1.38
C ALA A 498 -15.91 2.23 -1.08
N ASP A 499 -16.59 2.89 -2.03
CA ASP A 499 -17.10 4.25 -1.87
C ASP A 499 -18.03 4.35 -0.65
N LEU A 500 -18.90 3.36 -0.42
CA LEU A 500 -19.76 3.34 0.76
C LEU A 500 -18.95 3.27 2.07
N LEU A 501 -17.90 2.46 2.13
CA LEU A 501 -17.08 2.35 3.34
C LEU A 501 -16.16 3.57 3.54
N GLU A 502 -15.55 4.09 2.48
CA GLU A 502 -14.65 5.24 2.49
C GLU A 502 -15.40 6.51 2.92
N ILE A 503 -16.54 6.80 2.27
CA ILE A 503 -17.38 7.97 2.57
C ILE A 503 -18.00 7.86 3.96
N GLY A 504 -18.56 6.68 4.28
CA GLY A 504 -19.14 6.44 5.59
C GLY A 504 -18.13 6.56 6.74
N GLY A 505 -16.89 6.12 6.52
CA GLY A 505 -15.78 6.31 7.44
C GLY A 505 -15.48 7.78 7.72
N LEU A 506 -15.43 8.61 6.65
CA LEU A 506 -15.25 10.07 6.78
C LEU A 506 -16.37 10.73 7.55
N VAL A 507 -17.62 10.38 7.24
CA VAL A 507 -18.78 10.93 7.96
C VAL A 507 -18.69 10.60 9.44
N ARG A 508 -18.43 9.33 9.79
CA ARG A 508 -18.29 8.90 11.19
C ARG A 508 -17.19 9.67 11.91
N GLN A 509 -16.02 9.80 11.28
CA GLN A 509 -14.91 10.58 11.85
C GLN A 509 -15.29 12.05 12.01
N GLY A 510 -15.86 12.68 10.97
CA GLY A 510 -16.25 14.09 10.97
C GLY A 510 -17.27 14.43 12.06
N ILE A 511 -18.26 13.56 12.28
CA ILE A 511 -19.28 13.73 13.33
C ILE A 511 -18.63 13.55 14.70
N THR A 512 -17.85 12.48 14.90
CA THR A 512 -17.21 12.19 16.18
C THR A 512 -16.28 13.31 16.63
N GLN A 513 -15.51 13.88 15.70
CA GLN A 513 -14.52 14.93 15.96
C GLN A 513 -15.12 16.36 15.78
N LYS A 514 -16.38 16.50 15.42
CA LYS A 514 -17.03 17.78 15.07
C LYS A 514 -16.24 18.55 14.01
N ASN A 515 -15.74 17.82 13.00
CA ASN A 515 -14.85 18.35 11.96
C ASN A 515 -15.60 18.57 10.65
N ASN A 516 -15.99 19.81 10.39
CA ASN A 516 -16.73 20.19 9.18
C ASN A 516 -15.94 19.92 7.90
N ARG A 517 -14.60 20.02 7.92
CA ARG A 517 -13.75 19.71 6.77
C ARG A 517 -13.98 18.28 6.29
N LEU A 518 -13.97 17.30 7.20
CA LEU A 518 -14.20 15.91 6.84
C LEU A 518 -15.61 15.66 6.30
N LEU A 519 -16.62 16.36 6.87
CA LEU A 519 -18.00 16.26 6.40
C LEU A 519 -18.17 16.85 4.98
N ILE A 520 -17.51 17.95 4.68
CA ILE A 520 -17.50 18.54 3.33
C ILE A 520 -16.79 17.62 2.33
N LEU A 521 -15.66 17.00 2.70
CA LEU A 521 -14.98 16.02 1.85
C LEU A 521 -15.88 14.79 1.59
N ALA A 522 -16.62 14.33 2.61
CA ALA A 522 -17.57 13.23 2.44
C ALA A 522 -18.73 13.62 1.51
N ALA A 523 -19.26 14.83 1.62
CA ALA A 523 -20.28 15.36 0.71
C ALA A 523 -19.77 15.42 -0.74
N HIS A 524 -18.57 15.95 -0.95
CA HIS A 524 -17.93 16.00 -2.26
C HIS A 524 -17.85 14.60 -2.89
N LEU A 525 -17.26 13.64 -2.18
CA LEU A 525 -17.13 12.27 -2.66
C LEU A 525 -18.48 11.59 -2.91
N THR A 526 -19.50 11.88 -2.08
CA THR A 526 -20.84 11.33 -2.26
C THR A 526 -21.44 11.76 -3.62
N HIS A 527 -21.31 13.03 -3.96
CA HIS A 527 -21.80 13.55 -5.23
C HIS A 527 -20.99 13.01 -6.42
N GLU A 528 -19.65 12.96 -6.33
CA GLU A 528 -18.78 12.43 -7.39
C GLU A 528 -19.02 10.94 -7.65
N SER A 529 -19.14 10.12 -6.59
CA SER A 529 -19.25 8.66 -6.71
C SER A 529 -20.64 8.18 -7.12
N PHE A 530 -21.72 8.86 -6.67
CA PHE A 530 -23.06 8.27 -6.76
C PHE A 530 -24.04 9.00 -7.68
N ARG A 531 -23.76 10.22 -8.11
CA ARG A 531 -24.61 10.95 -9.06
C ARG A 531 -24.22 10.85 -10.52
N GLY A 532 -22.96 10.55 -10.82
CA GLY A 532 -22.44 10.43 -12.19
C GLY A 532 -21.95 11.76 -12.80
N PRO A 533 -21.33 11.73 -14.00
CA PRO A 533 -20.52 12.83 -14.53
C PRO A 533 -21.27 14.16 -14.76
N LEU A 534 -22.54 14.10 -15.13
CA LEU A 534 -23.34 15.32 -15.37
C LEU A 534 -23.81 15.99 -14.07
N ALA A 535 -23.79 15.28 -12.96
CA ALA A 535 -24.18 15.81 -11.67
C ALA A 535 -23.09 16.67 -11.00
N GLY A 536 -21.88 16.75 -11.57
CA GLY A 536 -20.81 17.63 -11.09
C GLY A 536 -21.23 19.11 -11.05
N PHE A 537 -22.09 19.56 -11.95
CA PHE A 537 -22.66 20.91 -11.92
C PHE A 537 -23.56 21.17 -10.71
N GLU A 538 -24.12 20.14 -10.11
CA GLU A 538 -24.99 20.21 -8.93
C GLU A 538 -24.24 19.92 -7.63
N ASN A 539 -22.95 19.55 -7.69
CA ASN A 539 -22.17 19.29 -6.49
C ASN A 539 -22.04 20.56 -5.64
N PRO A 540 -22.65 20.60 -4.44
CA PRO A 540 -22.70 21.80 -3.63
C PRO A 540 -21.30 22.23 -3.15
N VAL A 541 -20.37 21.30 -3.01
CA VAL A 541 -18.99 21.60 -2.62
C VAL A 541 -18.29 22.39 -3.73
N ILE A 542 -18.46 21.98 -5.00
CA ILE A 542 -17.86 22.69 -6.15
C ILE A 542 -18.50 24.08 -6.32
N LYS A 543 -19.82 24.21 -6.16
CA LYS A 543 -20.50 25.51 -6.23
C LYS A 543 -19.99 26.53 -5.20
N ASN A 544 -19.65 26.05 -4.01
CA ASN A 544 -19.20 26.88 -2.90
C ASN A 544 -17.68 26.96 -2.76
N LEU A 545 -16.94 26.31 -3.65
CA LEU A 545 -15.47 26.23 -3.60
C LEU A 545 -14.77 27.61 -3.47
N PRO A 546 -15.22 28.69 -4.14
CA PRO A 546 -14.62 30.02 -3.98
C PRO A 546 -14.66 30.57 -2.55
N GLN A 547 -15.56 30.11 -1.70
CA GLN A 547 -15.71 30.59 -0.32
C GLN A 547 -14.78 29.89 0.67
N PHE A 548 -14.49 28.60 0.50
CA PHE A 548 -13.73 27.80 1.46
C PHE A 548 -12.67 26.88 0.82
N GLY A 549 -12.56 26.90 -0.50
CA GLY A 549 -11.66 25.97 -1.22
C GLY A 549 -10.22 26.05 -0.75
N LEU A 550 -9.71 27.25 -0.49
CA LEU A 550 -8.34 27.44 0.00
C LEU A 550 -8.14 26.81 1.39
N ASP A 551 -9.07 27.02 2.33
CA ASP A 551 -8.98 26.42 3.66
C ASP A 551 -9.09 24.89 3.58
N LEU A 552 -9.99 24.40 2.71
CA LEU A 552 -10.21 22.97 2.53
C LEU A 552 -8.95 22.25 2.00
N VAL A 553 -8.34 22.76 0.91
CA VAL A 553 -7.14 22.16 0.31
C VAL A 553 -5.87 22.37 1.14
N SER A 554 -5.84 23.42 1.96
CA SER A 554 -4.76 23.66 2.92
C SER A 554 -4.94 22.91 4.24
N GLU A 555 -5.93 22.01 4.33
CA GLU A 555 -6.26 21.20 5.51
C GLU A 555 -6.56 22.04 6.76
N LYS A 556 -7.02 23.28 6.59
CA LYS A 556 -7.44 24.17 7.68
C LYS A 556 -8.87 23.89 8.13
N PRO A 557 -9.24 24.25 9.37
CA PRO A 557 -10.64 24.16 9.82
C PRO A 557 -11.57 25.02 8.96
N VAL A 558 -12.64 24.42 8.46
CA VAL A 558 -13.69 25.15 7.73
C VAL A 558 -14.80 25.53 8.71
N LYS A 559 -15.07 26.86 8.81
CA LYS A 559 -16.15 27.39 9.64
C LYS A 559 -17.40 27.62 8.79
N GLY A 560 -18.58 27.44 9.36
CA GLY A 560 -19.84 27.75 8.70
C GLY A 560 -20.92 26.70 8.92
N ASP A 561 -22.13 26.98 8.44
CA ASP A 561 -23.28 26.09 8.46
C ASP A 561 -23.18 25.10 7.28
N LEU A 562 -23.43 23.81 7.57
CA LEU A 562 -23.43 22.75 6.57
C LEU A 562 -24.77 22.59 5.82
N LYS A 563 -25.75 23.48 6.03
CA LYS A 563 -27.11 23.37 5.44
C LYS A 563 -27.14 23.40 3.91
N GLY A 564 -26.10 23.88 3.27
CA GLY A 564 -25.98 23.97 1.81
C GLY A 564 -25.31 22.75 1.15
N PHE A 565 -24.90 21.76 1.94
CA PHE A 565 -24.21 20.56 1.51
C PHE A 565 -25.07 19.28 1.76
#